data_ac4bbf553d5969c7f5e25c027fa03f79
#
_entry.id   ac4bbf553d5969c7f5e25c027fa03f79
#
_cell.length_a   1.000
_cell.length_b   1.000
_cell.length_c   1.000
_cell.angle_alpha   90.00
_cell.angle_beta   90.00
_cell.angle_gamma   90.00
#
_symmetry.space_group_name_H-M   'P 1'
#
loop_
_entity.id
_entity.type
_entity.pdbx_description
1 polymer ?
#
loop_
_entity_poly.entity_id
_entity_poly.type
_entity_poly.pdbx_seq_one_letter_code
_entity_poly.pdbx_strand_id
1 'polypeptide(L)'
;RRISSAASDVYKRQMQDEFLRLQEQLKKTIMFITHDFDEALKLADRIAIMKDGLIEQLDTPAKIVLNPATEYVRKFTEEVPREKVLLIEDVMDKSTDNVGNLNVLKDEVIENVAEKILTQEKTVGVIDDKNNLIGSINPSRIINTVFGGRRNGN
;
A
#
# COMPACT_ATOMS: atom_id res chain seq x y z
N ARG A 1 20.96 31.01 3.11
CA ARG A 1 20.41 30.33 1.91
C ARG A 1 19.49 29.19 2.41
N ARG A 2 18.18 29.40 2.34
CA ARG A 2 17.20 28.32 2.51
C ARG A 2 17.35 27.41 1.29
N ILE A 3 17.91 26.22 1.49
CA ILE A 3 17.78 25.11 0.52
C ILE A 3 16.29 24.80 0.52
N SER A 4 15.66 24.91 -0.64
CA SER A 4 14.23 24.66 -0.80
C SER A 4 13.90 23.25 -0.32
N SER A 5 12.87 23.08 0.51
CA SER A 5 12.34 21.78 0.94
C SER A 5 12.11 20.84 -0.26
N ALA A 6 11.66 21.38 -1.39
CA ALA A 6 11.46 20.63 -2.62
C ALA A 6 12.74 19.95 -3.16
N ALA A 7 13.92 20.60 -3.07
CA ALA A 7 15.18 19.97 -3.50
C ALA A 7 15.61 18.83 -2.57
N SER A 8 15.34 18.97 -1.27
CA SER A 8 15.57 17.91 -0.28
C SER A 8 14.65 16.70 -0.53
N ASP A 9 13.39 16.95 -0.85
CA ASP A 9 12.41 15.88 -1.11
C ASP A 9 12.71 15.12 -2.41
N VAL A 10 13.18 15.82 -3.46
CA VAL A 10 13.63 15.17 -4.70
C VAL A 10 14.84 14.28 -4.44
N TYR A 11 15.84 14.78 -3.70
CA TYR A 11 17.02 14.00 -3.35
C TYR A 11 16.65 12.78 -2.50
N LYS A 12 15.76 12.94 -1.51
CA LYS A 12 15.27 11.83 -0.67
C LYS A 12 14.62 10.73 -1.52
N ARG A 13 13.76 11.09 -2.48
CA ARG A 13 13.12 10.13 -3.40
C ARG A 13 14.13 9.37 -4.25
N GLN A 14 15.10 10.08 -4.83
CA GLN A 14 16.15 9.44 -5.62
C GLN A 14 16.97 8.43 -4.81
N MET A 15 17.33 8.78 -3.58
CA MET A 15 18.02 7.87 -2.64
C MET A 15 17.19 6.63 -2.33
N GLN A 16 15.89 6.78 -2.12
CA GLN A 16 14.98 5.67 -1.86
C GLN A 16 14.88 4.74 -3.08
N ASP A 17 14.77 5.29 -4.28
CA ASP A 17 14.68 4.51 -5.52
C ASP A 17 15.98 3.74 -5.79
N GLU A 18 17.15 4.33 -5.53
CA GLU A 18 18.44 3.64 -5.62
C GLU A 18 18.56 2.53 -4.56
N PHE A 19 18.06 2.75 -3.34
CA PHE A 19 18.04 1.74 -2.29
C PHE A 19 17.20 0.53 -2.69
N LEU A 20 16.01 0.72 -3.26
CA LEU A 20 15.15 -0.37 -3.74
C LEU A 20 15.83 -1.17 -4.86
N ARG A 21 16.49 -0.49 -5.81
CA ARG A 21 17.27 -1.16 -6.86
C ARG A 21 18.42 -2.03 -6.31
N LEU A 22 19.14 -1.50 -5.32
CA LEU A 22 20.21 -2.26 -4.66
C LEU A 22 19.65 -3.47 -3.91
N GLN A 23 18.52 -3.34 -3.25
CA GLN A 23 17.86 -4.45 -2.55
C GLN A 23 17.46 -5.56 -3.50
N GLU A 24 16.87 -5.22 -4.65
CA GLU A 24 16.52 -6.19 -5.70
C GLU A 24 17.74 -6.95 -6.25
N GLN A 25 18.86 -6.26 -6.43
CA GLN A 25 20.10 -6.85 -6.94
C GLN A 25 20.79 -7.75 -5.90
N LEU A 26 20.85 -7.30 -4.66
CA LEU A 26 21.56 -7.98 -3.59
C LEU A 26 20.78 -9.15 -3.00
N LYS A 27 19.45 -9.12 -3.06
CA LYS A 27 18.52 -10.11 -2.48
C LYS A 27 18.83 -10.45 -1.02
N LYS A 28 19.25 -9.44 -0.24
CA LYS A 28 19.61 -9.60 1.18
C LYS A 28 18.53 -9.02 2.06
N THR A 29 18.36 -9.60 3.24
CA THR A 29 17.55 -9.00 4.30
C THR A 29 18.27 -7.78 4.84
N ILE A 30 17.61 -6.63 4.82
CA ILE A 30 18.11 -5.35 5.33
C ILE A 30 17.19 -4.93 6.47
N MET A 31 17.76 -4.60 7.63
CA MET A 31 17.02 -3.96 8.70
C MET A 31 17.28 -2.46 8.66
N PHE A 32 16.21 -1.69 8.50
CA PHE A 32 16.24 -0.24 8.43
C PHE A 32 15.46 0.35 9.60
N ILE A 33 16.04 1.34 10.28
CA ILE A 33 15.40 2.02 11.41
C ILE A 33 15.13 3.46 11.00
N THR A 34 13.88 3.86 11.08
CA THR A 34 13.45 5.23 10.76
C THR A 34 12.37 5.70 11.74
N HIS A 35 12.25 6.99 11.91
CA HIS A 35 11.12 7.65 12.58
C HIS A 35 10.09 8.19 11.58
N ASP A 36 10.36 8.07 10.28
CA ASP A 36 9.49 8.49 9.20
C ASP A 36 8.66 7.30 8.73
N PHE A 37 7.36 7.33 9.05
CA PHE A 37 6.45 6.24 8.75
C PHE A 37 6.19 6.09 7.24
N ASP A 38 6.12 7.20 6.49
CA ASP A 38 5.95 7.17 5.04
C ASP A 38 7.16 6.51 4.35
N GLU A 39 8.35 6.73 4.89
CA GLU A 39 9.55 6.06 4.42
C GLU A 39 9.51 4.56 4.68
N ALA A 40 9.06 4.14 5.86
CA ALA A 40 8.87 2.74 6.18
C ALA A 40 7.84 2.07 5.26
N LEU A 41 6.70 2.73 5.01
CA LEU A 41 5.65 2.23 4.09
C LEU A 41 6.16 2.03 2.66
N LYS A 42 7.08 2.89 2.21
CA LYS A 42 7.63 2.84 0.85
C LYS A 42 8.71 1.77 0.67
N LEU A 43 9.56 1.58 1.67
CA LEU A 43 10.80 0.80 1.52
C LEU A 43 10.71 -0.62 2.07
N ALA A 44 9.77 -0.91 2.97
CA ALA A 44 9.79 -2.14 3.72
C ALA A 44 8.79 -3.19 3.23
N ASP A 45 9.24 -4.44 3.12
CA ASP A 45 8.35 -5.61 2.97
C ASP A 45 7.57 -5.88 4.26
N ARG A 46 8.19 -5.59 5.43
CA ARG A 46 7.59 -5.72 6.75
C ARG A 46 8.00 -4.57 7.66
N ILE A 47 7.06 -4.08 8.45
CA ILE A 47 7.27 -2.98 9.39
C ILE A 47 7.03 -3.47 10.81
N ALA A 48 7.98 -3.17 11.71
CA ALA A 48 7.81 -3.33 13.14
C ALA A 48 7.56 -1.95 13.77
N ILE A 49 6.38 -1.73 14.33
CA ILE A 49 6.08 -0.54 15.11
C ILE A 49 6.44 -0.83 16.55
N MET A 50 7.29 0.01 17.14
CA MET A 50 7.80 -0.16 18.50
C MET A 50 7.29 0.97 19.40
N LYS A 51 7.04 0.60 20.66
CA LYS A 51 6.73 1.51 21.75
C LYS A 51 7.38 1.04 23.03
N ASP A 52 8.05 1.91 23.74
CA ASP A 52 8.66 1.64 25.05
C ASP A 52 9.57 0.38 25.06
N GLY A 53 10.28 0.14 23.94
CA GLY A 53 11.16 -1.02 23.77
C GLY A 53 10.46 -2.33 23.38
N LEU A 54 9.15 -2.32 23.22
CA LEU A 54 8.34 -3.49 22.82
C LEU A 54 7.82 -3.32 21.39
N ILE A 55 7.66 -4.46 20.70
CA ILE A 55 7.02 -4.47 19.36
C ILE A 55 5.51 -4.50 19.57
N GLU A 56 4.82 -3.43 19.16
CA GLU A 56 3.36 -3.31 19.17
C GLU A 56 2.72 -4.11 18.02
N GLN A 57 3.32 -4.04 16.84
CA GLN A 57 2.90 -4.80 15.66
C GLN A 57 4.08 -5.03 14.72
N LEU A 58 4.12 -6.22 14.12
CA LEU A 58 5.06 -6.58 13.04
C LEU A 58 4.28 -7.22 11.90
N ASP A 59 4.10 -6.51 10.81
CA ASP A 59 3.32 -6.99 9.66
C ASP A 59 3.75 -6.31 8.35
N THR A 60 3.07 -6.66 7.24
CA THR A 60 3.21 -5.94 5.97
C THR A 60 2.61 -4.53 6.08
N PRO A 61 3.07 -3.56 5.26
CA PRO A 61 2.50 -2.21 5.21
C PRO A 61 0.97 -2.21 5.09
N ALA A 62 0.43 -3.00 4.17
CA ALA A 62 -1.01 -3.12 3.95
C ALA A 62 -1.77 -3.58 5.20
N LYS A 63 -1.28 -4.61 5.91
CA LYS A 63 -1.93 -5.10 7.12
C LYS A 63 -1.87 -4.11 8.28
N ILE A 64 -0.77 -3.37 8.43
CA ILE A 64 -0.66 -2.31 9.44
C ILE A 64 -1.70 -1.23 9.18
N VAL A 65 -1.88 -0.84 7.92
CA VAL A 65 -2.84 0.21 7.52
C VAL A 65 -4.29 -0.27 7.62
N LEU A 66 -4.58 -1.52 7.24
CA LEU A 66 -5.93 -2.07 7.24
C LEU A 66 -6.38 -2.58 8.61
N ASN A 67 -5.47 -3.18 9.37
CA ASN A 67 -5.75 -3.88 10.62
C ASN A 67 -4.75 -3.47 11.72
N PRO A 68 -4.75 -2.20 12.17
CA PRO A 68 -3.88 -1.78 13.26
C PRO A 68 -4.20 -2.55 14.54
N ALA A 69 -3.18 -3.16 15.16
CA ALA A 69 -3.35 -4.05 16.32
C ALA A 69 -3.69 -3.29 17.60
N THR A 70 -3.24 -2.05 17.73
CA THR A 70 -3.48 -1.21 18.91
C THR A 70 -3.87 0.20 18.50
N GLU A 71 -4.44 0.94 19.46
CA GLU A 71 -4.74 2.36 19.28
C GLU A 71 -3.48 3.19 18.97
N TYR A 72 -2.33 2.77 19.52
CA TYR A 72 -1.06 3.41 19.23
C TYR A 72 -0.68 3.24 17.75
N VAL A 73 -0.78 2.03 17.21
CA VAL A 73 -0.53 1.74 15.79
C VAL A 73 -1.53 2.49 14.91
N ARG A 74 -2.81 2.53 15.30
CA ARG A 74 -3.87 3.22 14.54
C ARG A 74 -3.56 4.70 14.31
N LYS A 75 -2.95 5.38 15.28
CA LYS A 75 -2.55 6.79 15.15
C LYS A 75 -1.51 7.02 14.06
N PHE A 76 -0.61 6.07 13.80
CA PHE A 76 0.34 6.17 12.70
C PHE A 76 -0.32 6.01 11.33
N THR A 77 -1.44 5.28 11.27
CA THR A 77 -2.11 4.93 10.01
C THR A 77 -3.28 5.84 9.67
N GLU A 78 -3.66 6.74 10.56
CA GLU A 78 -4.87 7.56 10.44
C GLU A 78 -4.81 8.53 9.25
N GLU A 79 -3.63 9.10 8.99
CA GLU A 79 -3.41 10.07 7.91
C GLU A 79 -2.82 9.44 6.64
N VAL A 80 -2.55 8.12 6.66
CA VAL A 80 -1.97 7.42 5.51
C VAL A 80 -2.96 7.39 4.35
N PRO A 81 -2.58 7.88 3.17
CA PRO A 81 -3.39 7.73 1.97
C PRO A 81 -3.36 6.27 1.52
N ARG A 82 -4.42 5.54 1.86
CA ARG A 82 -4.53 4.08 1.64
C ARG A 82 -4.31 3.68 0.19
N GLU A 83 -4.79 4.50 -0.74
CA GLU A 83 -4.62 4.32 -2.19
C GLU A 83 -3.16 4.24 -2.63
N LYS A 84 -2.23 4.84 -1.89
CA LYS A 84 -0.79 4.84 -2.17
C LYS A 84 -0.02 3.67 -1.61
N VAL A 85 -0.62 2.94 -0.68
CA VAL A 85 0.02 1.86 0.08
C VAL A 85 -0.54 0.50 -0.30
N LEU A 86 -1.87 0.43 -0.56
CA LEU A 86 -2.55 -0.83 -0.82
C LEU A 86 -2.38 -1.28 -2.27
N LEU A 87 -2.09 -2.56 -2.43
CA LEU A 87 -2.10 -3.26 -3.71
C LEU A 87 -3.50 -3.81 -4.01
N ILE A 88 -3.74 -4.14 -5.25
CA ILE A 88 -5.00 -4.78 -5.67
C ILE A 88 -5.22 -6.09 -4.92
N GLU A 89 -4.17 -6.90 -4.70
CA GLU A 89 -4.28 -8.18 -3.97
C GLU A 89 -4.71 -8.03 -2.51
N ASP A 90 -4.44 -6.88 -1.87
CA ASP A 90 -4.84 -6.61 -0.49
C ASP A 90 -6.36 -6.41 -0.33
N VAL A 91 -7.03 -6.06 -1.43
CA VAL A 91 -8.45 -5.66 -1.42
C VAL A 91 -9.34 -6.45 -2.36
N MET A 92 -8.79 -7.30 -3.23
CA MET A 92 -9.55 -8.13 -4.17
C MET A 92 -10.39 -9.20 -3.46
N ASP A 93 -11.41 -9.67 -4.14
CA ASP A 93 -12.13 -10.90 -3.83
C ASP A 93 -11.54 -12.07 -4.61
N LYS A 94 -11.50 -13.25 -4.00
CA LYS A 94 -10.99 -14.46 -4.67
C LYS A 94 -11.98 -15.06 -5.67
N SER A 95 -13.23 -14.55 -5.71
CA SER A 95 -14.20 -14.94 -6.73
C SER A 95 -13.80 -14.38 -8.09
N THR A 96 -13.98 -15.20 -9.11
CA THR A 96 -13.76 -14.84 -10.52
C THR A 96 -15.06 -14.74 -11.31
N ASP A 97 -16.21 -14.67 -10.61
CA ASP A 97 -17.53 -14.62 -11.23
C ASP A 97 -17.87 -13.19 -11.71
N ASN A 98 -18.63 -13.10 -12.80
CA ASN A 98 -19.15 -11.85 -13.35
C ASN A 98 -18.07 -10.77 -13.66
N VAL A 99 -16.88 -11.20 -14.06
CA VAL A 99 -15.79 -10.32 -14.44
C VAL A 99 -16.08 -9.70 -15.80
N GLY A 100 -15.85 -8.39 -15.93
CA GLY A 100 -15.91 -7.65 -17.20
C GLY A 100 -14.66 -7.92 -18.07
N ASN A 101 -14.47 -7.05 -19.07
CA ASN A 101 -13.36 -7.21 -20.02
C ASN A 101 -12.04 -6.56 -19.55
N LEU A 102 -12.09 -5.76 -18.48
CA LEU A 102 -10.91 -5.12 -17.92
C LEU A 102 -10.25 -6.03 -16.90
N ASN A 103 -8.93 -6.20 -17.03
CA ASN A 103 -8.09 -6.86 -16.04
C ASN A 103 -7.02 -5.90 -15.52
N VAL A 104 -6.64 -6.06 -14.25
CA VAL A 104 -5.54 -5.35 -13.60
C VAL A 104 -4.61 -6.38 -12.94
N LEU A 105 -3.33 -6.03 -12.77
CA LEU A 105 -2.37 -6.88 -12.10
C LEU A 105 -2.58 -6.84 -10.58
N LYS A 106 -2.34 -7.97 -9.91
CA LYS A 106 -2.51 -8.12 -8.46
C LYS A 106 -1.62 -7.19 -7.64
N ASP A 107 -0.42 -6.91 -8.14
CA ASP A 107 0.63 -6.10 -7.50
C ASP A 107 0.60 -4.61 -7.90
N GLU A 108 -0.40 -4.17 -8.67
CA GLU A 108 -0.59 -2.76 -8.93
C GLU A 108 -1.09 -2.02 -7.68
N VAL A 109 -0.49 -0.85 -7.42
CA VAL A 109 -0.96 0.07 -6.37
C VAL A 109 -2.33 0.64 -6.77
N ILE A 110 -3.26 0.71 -5.83
CA ILE A 110 -4.63 1.17 -6.09
C ILE A 110 -4.64 2.54 -6.76
N GLU A 111 -3.78 3.49 -6.33
CA GLU A 111 -3.70 4.84 -6.91
C GLU A 111 -3.54 4.82 -8.44
N ASN A 112 -2.75 3.88 -8.97
CA ASN A 112 -2.44 3.81 -10.39
C ASN A 112 -3.60 3.30 -11.26
N VAL A 113 -4.51 2.53 -10.69
CA VAL A 113 -5.59 1.84 -11.41
C VAL A 113 -6.99 2.24 -10.96
N ALA A 114 -7.12 3.00 -9.88
CA ALA A 114 -8.41 3.39 -9.30
C ALA A 114 -9.35 4.03 -10.33
N GLU A 115 -8.87 4.99 -11.12
CA GLU A 115 -9.67 5.65 -12.14
C GLU A 115 -10.24 4.65 -13.16
N LYS A 116 -9.38 3.73 -13.64
CA LYS A 116 -9.79 2.70 -14.60
C LYS A 116 -10.86 1.77 -14.02
N ILE A 117 -10.71 1.40 -12.74
CA ILE A 117 -11.66 0.51 -12.05
C ILE A 117 -12.98 1.24 -11.77
N LEU A 118 -12.92 2.47 -11.28
CA LEU A 118 -14.11 3.24 -10.87
C LEU A 118 -15.02 3.64 -12.04
N THR A 119 -14.49 3.67 -13.26
CA THR A 119 -15.25 3.93 -14.49
C THR A 119 -15.97 2.70 -15.03
N GLN A 120 -15.75 1.51 -14.44
CA GLN A 120 -16.40 0.28 -14.90
C GLN A 120 -17.77 0.08 -14.23
N GLU A 121 -18.74 -0.40 -14.99
CA GLU A 121 -20.04 -0.86 -14.47
C GLU A 121 -19.97 -2.27 -13.90
N LYS A 122 -19.03 -3.08 -14.40
CA LYS A 122 -18.82 -4.48 -13.99
C LYS A 122 -17.60 -4.63 -13.12
N THR A 123 -17.55 -5.76 -12.43
CA THR A 123 -16.37 -6.21 -11.67
C THR A 123 -15.15 -6.35 -12.59
N VAL A 124 -14.01 -5.88 -12.18
CA VAL A 124 -12.74 -5.93 -12.90
C VAL A 124 -11.99 -7.21 -12.50
N GLY A 125 -11.40 -7.90 -13.48
CA GLY A 125 -10.57 -9.08 -13.23
C GLY A 125 -9.24 -8.72 -12.59
N VAL A 126 -8.75 -9.59 -11.72
CA VAL A 126 -7.40 -9.50 -11.15
C VAL A 126 -6.59 -10.67 -11.64
N ILE A 127 -5.45 -10.38 -12.26
CA ILE A 127 -4.55 -11.37 -12.87
C ILE A 127 -3.18 -11.40 -12.18
N ASP A 128 -2.53 -12.55 -12.25
CA ASP A 128 -1.13 -12.73 -11.85
C ASP A 128 -0.15 -12.39 -13.00
N ASP A 129 1.14 -12.50 -12.72
CA ASP A 129 2.24 -12.24 -13.68
C ASP A 129 2.22 -13.16 -14.90
N LYS A 130 1.43 -14.27 -14.83
CA LYS A 130 1.25 -15.25 -15.91
C LYS A 130 -0.06 -15.06 -16.67
N ASN A 131 -0.77 -13.94 -16.41
CA ASN A 131 -2.11 -13.63 -16.93
C ASN A 131 -3.21 -14.63 -16.51
N ASN A 132 -3.03 -15.39 -15.43
CA ASN A 132 -4.10 -16.19 -14.88
C ASN A 132 -5.05 -15.30 -14.08
N LEU A 133 -6.36 -15.47 -14.27
CA LEU A 133 -7.38 -14.81 -13.47
C LEU A 133 -7.40 -15.42 -12.07
N ILE A 134 -7.04 -14.64 -11.05
CA ILE A 134 -6.89 -15.08 -9.66
C ILE A 134 -7.92 -14.49 -8.70
N GLY A 135 -8.69 -13.51 -9.18
CA GLY A 135 -9.71 -12.85 -8.37
C GLY A 135 -10.41 -11.75 -9.14
N SER A 136 -11.14 -10.95 -8.42
CA SER A 136 -11.87 -9.82 -8.99
C SER A 136 -11.98 -8.66 -8.01
N ILE A 137 -12.25 -7.47 -8.53
CA ILE A 137 -12.46 -6.29 -7.72
C ILE A 137 -13.67 -5.50 -8.20
N ASN A 138 -14.58 -5.23 -7.27
CA ASN A 138 -15.74 -4.39 -7.53
C ASN A 138 -15.37 -2.91 -7.28
N PRO A 139 -15.77 -1.96 -8.14
CA PRO A 139 -15.54 -0.53 -7.92
C PRO A 139 -15.95 -0.02 -6.55
N SER A 140 -17.09 -0.46 -6.02
CA SER A 140 -17.55 -0.08 -4.67
C SER A 140 -16.61 -0.53 -3.55
N ARG A 141 -15.86 -1.62 -3.75
CA ARG A 141 -14.89 -2.10 -2.76
C ARG A 141 -13.69 -1.16 -2.66
N ILE A 142 -13.21 -0.62 -3.78
CA ILE A 142 -12.18 0.42 -3.79
C ILE A 142 -12.64 1.63 -2.94
N ILE A 143 -13.85 2.12 -3.21
CA ILE A 143 -14.41 3.28 -2.48
C ILE A 143 -14.47 2.99 -0.98
N ASN A 144 -15.00 1.84 -0.59
CA ASN A 144 -15.15 1.47 0.82
C ASN A 144 -13.80 1.28 1.53
N THR A 145 -12.82 0.69 0.87
CA THR A 145 -11.50 0.43 1.47
C THR A 145 -10.67 1.71 1.59
N VAL A 146 -10.69 2.55 0.56
CA VAL A 146 -9.89 3.79 0.54
C VAL A 146 -10.54 4.88 1.39
N PHE A 147 -11.86 5.06 1.29
CA PHE A 147 -12.57 6.20 1.90
C PHE A 147 -13.43 5.80 3.11
N GLY A 148 -13.84 4.54 3.23
CA GLY A 148 -14.74 4.07 4.29
C GLY A 148 -14.17 4.15 5.71
N GLY A 149 -12.86 4.05 5.86
CA GLY A 149 -12.18 4.14 7.17
C GLY A 149 -12.10 5.54 7.77
N ARG A 150 -12.39 6.58 6.98
CA ARG A 150 -12.36 7.98 7.44
C ARG A 150 -13.68 8.45 8.09
N ARG A 151 -14.73 7.62 8.10
CA ARG A 151 -16.08 8.02 8.59
C ARG A 151 -16.37 7.72 10.07
N ASN A 152 -15.50 7.05 10.80
CA ASN A 152 -15.74 6.67 12.20
C ASN A 152 -14.98 7.54 13.22
N GLY A 153 -14.75 8.81 12.91
CA GLY A 153 -14.20 9.80 13.82
C GLY A 153 -15.25 10.87 14.11
N ASN A 154 -16.26 10.51 14.90
CA ASN A 154 -17.13 11.48 15.58
C ASN A 154 -17.37 11.01 17.00
#